data_4227c06d256a86049872c383dde0fd95
#
_entry.id   4227c06d256a86049872c383dde0fd95
#
_cell.length_a   1.000
_cell.length_b   1.000
_cell.length_c   1.000
_cell.angle_alpha   90.00
_cell.angle_beta   90.00
_cell.angle_gamma   90.00
#
_symmetry.space_group_name_H-M   'P 1'
#
loop_
_entity.id
_entity.type
_entity.pdbx_description
1 polymer ?
#
loop_
_entity_poly.entity_id
_entity_poly.type
_entity_poly.pdbx_seq_one_letter_code
_entity_poly.pdbx_strand_id
1 'polypeptide(L)'
;MLKDYAMKICYRYQNNLEQVEEIMNEGFIKLFRNIHQFEESRHTDVLASLKGWFKRILVNTCIDHYRKNASYINGQMLSEDTENIADKQETGLDVLSYKEIIEAIRLLSPAYRTVFNLFVIEGLTHEEIAGQLGISIGSSKSNLSKVPKGGGRCTRRFC
;
A
#
# COMPACT_ATOMS: atom_id res chain seq x y z
N MET A 1 -4.01 -19.29 7.19
CA MET A 1 -4.08 -18.16 8.17
C MET A 1 -3.03 -17.08 7.92
N LEU A 2 -1.71 -17.30 8.04
CA LEU A 2 -0.70 -16.25 7.71
C LEU A 2 -0.62 -15.94 6.21
N LYS A 3 -0.79 -16.93 5.34
CA LYS A 3 -0.81 -16.74 3.88
C LYS A 3 -1.94 -15.80 3.46
N ASP A 4 -3.16 -16.03 3.93
CA ASP A 4 -4.32 -15.17 3.61
C ASP A 4 -4.16 -13.76 4.13
N TYR A 5 -3.53 -13.62 5.31
CA TYR A 5 -3.19 -12.32 5.88
C TYR A 5 -2.17 -11.58 5.01
N ALA A 6 -1.09 -12.25 4.60
CA ALA A 6 -0.08 -11.69 3.71
C ALA A 6 -0.67 -11.31 2.35
N MET A 7 -1.48 -12.20 1.77
CA MET A 7 -2.17 -11.97 0.51
C MET A 7 -3.01 -10.68 0.56
N LYS A 8 -3.83 -10.49 1.61
CA LYS A 8 -4.65 -9.29 1.80
C LYS A 8 -3.83 -8.00 1.86
N ILE A 9 -2.63 -8.05 2.44
CA ILE A 9 -1.73 -6.88 2.49
C ILE A 9 -1.16 -6.60 1.11
N CYS A 10 -0.57 -7.59 0.44
CA CYS A 10 0.07 -7.41 -0.86
C CYS A 10 -0.93 -6.97 -1.95
N TYR A 11 -2.17 -7.48 -1.92
CA TYR A 11 -3.23 -7.09 -2.86
C TYR A 11 -3.59 -5.60 -2.83
N ARG A 12 -3.34 -4.91 -1.73
CA ARG A 12 -3.56 -3.46 -1.65
C ARG A 12 -2.51 -2.66 -2.42
N TYR A 13 -1.34 -3.25 -2.66
CA TYR A 13 -0.21 -2.58 -3.33
C TYR A 13 -0.06 -2.99 -4.79
N GLN A 14 -0.48 -4.21 -5.16
CA GLN A 14 -0.28 -4.75 -6.50
C GLN A 14 -1.58 -5.27 -7.11
N ASN A 15 -1.74 -5.07 -8.43
CA ASN A 15 -2.89 -5.57 -9.20
C ASN A 15 -2.63 -6.92 -9.85
N ASN A 16 -1.38 -7.21 -10.18
CA ASN A 16 -0.97 -8.45 -10.80
C ASN A 16 -0.80 -9.54 -9.74
N LEU A 17 -1.50 -10.67 -9.92
CA LEU A 17 -1.45 -11.80 -8.98
C LEU A 17 -0.03 -12.38 -8.85
N GLU A 18 0.70 -12.48 -9.95
CA GLU A 18 2.07 -12.98 -9.96
C GLU A 18 3.00 -12.10 -9.11
N GLN A 19 2.89 -10.78 -9.23
CA GLN A 19 3.65 -9.83 -8.40
C GLN A 19 3.22 -9.91 -6.92
N VAL A 20 1.94 -10.12 -6.64
CA VAL A 20 1.44 -10.33 -5.27
C VAL A 20 2.08 -11.56 -4.65
N GLU A 21 2.14 -12.68 -5.39
CA GLU A 21 2.74 -13.93 -4.93
C GLU A 21 4.27 -13.79 -4.75
N GLU A 22 4.94 -13.10 -5.66
CA GLU A 22 6.38 -12.81 -5.56
C GLU A 22 6.70 -12.03 -4.28
N ILE A 23 6.00 -10.90 -4.05
CA ILE A 23 6.18 -10.06 -2.85
C ILE A 23 5.86 -10.85 -1.59
N MET A 24 4.80 -11.63 -1.60
CA MET A 24 4.41 -12.45 -0.47
C MET A 24 5.49 -13.49 -0.14
N ASN A 25 6.02 -14.19 -1.15
CA ASN A 25 7.07 -15.18 -0.98
C ASN A 25 8.37 -14.54 -0.46
N GLU A 26 8.76 -13.38 -1.01
CA GLU A 26 9.90 -12.62 -0.50
C GLU A 26 9.69 -12.19 0.96
N GLY A 27 8.46 -11.76 1.30
CA GLY A 27 8.08 -11.43 2.67
C GLY A 27 8.22 -12.62 3.63
N PHE A 28 7.80 -13.82 3.22
CA PHE A 28 8.00 -15.04 4.02
C PHE A 28 9.47 -15.41 4.17
N ILE A 29 10.28 -15.28 3.12
CA ILE A 29 11.73 -15.51 3.21
C ILE A 29 12.35 -14.55 4.23
N LYS A 30 11.99 -13.25 4.16
CA LYS A 30 12.47 -12.25 5.13
C LYS A 30 11.98 -12.56 6.56
N LEU A 31 10.74 -13.01 6.73
CA LEU A 31 10.18 -13.44 8.01
C LEU A 31 11.03 -14.56 8.63
N PHE A 32 11.26 -15.65 7.87
CA PHE A 32 12.00 -16.82 8.38
C PHE A 32 13.47 -16.51 8.64
N ARG A 33 14.12 -15.71 7.79
CA ARG A 33 15.51 -15.30 8.01
C ARG A 33 15.71 -14.49 9.28
N ASN A 34 14.71 -13.68 9.63
CA ASN A 34 14.79 -12.76 10.76
C ASN A 34 13.97 -13.21 11.97
N ILE A 35 13.44 -14.44 11.99
CA ILE A 35 12.57 -14.93 13.07
C ILE A 35 13.24 -14.87 14.45
N HIS A 36 14.57 -14.99 14.50
CA HIS A 36 15.35 -14.86 15.72
C HIS A 36 15.35 -13.44 16.32
N GLN A 37 14.95 -12.42 15.54
CA GLN A 37 14.81 -11.03 16.00
C GLN A 37 13.40 -10.74 16.51
N PHE A 38 12.49 -11.71 16.40
CA PHE A 38 11.15 -11.54 16.91
C PHE A 38 11.14 -11.63 18.42
N GLU A 39 10.87 -10.51 19.08
CA GLU A 39 10.71 -10.44 20.53
C GLU A 39 9.23 -10.56 20.88
N GLU A 40 8.92 -11.55 21.70
CA GLU A 40 7.58 -11.72 22.22
C GLU A 40 7.26 -10.64 23.26
N SER A 41 6.23 -9.85 23.00
CA SER A 41 5.73 -8.89 23.98
C SER A 41 4.99 -9.64 25.11
N ARG A 42 5.42 -9.46 26.35
CA ARG A 42 4.83 -10.14 27.53
C ARG A 42 3.37 -9.79 27.79
N HIS A 43 2.83 -8.78 27.12
CA HIS A 43 1.50 -8.23 27.37
C HIS A 43 0.52 -8.35 26.20
N THR A 44 0.92 -9.00 25.10
CA THR A 44 0.10 -9.14 23.89
C THR A 44 0.06 -10.59 23.43
N ASP A 45 -1.03 -10.95 22.74
CA ASP A 45 -1.13 -12.23 22.04
C ASP A 45 0.05 -12.37 21.07
N VAL A 46 0.82 -13.44 21.22
CA VAL A 46 1.98 -13.79 20.39
C VAL A 46 1.64 -13.74 18.89
N LEU A 47 0.46 -14.25 18.54
CA LEU A 47 -0.01 -14.26 17.16
C LEU A 47 -0.29 -12.85 16.63
N ALA A 48 -0.85 -11.97 17.46
CA ALA A 48 -1.09 -10.58 17.11
C ALA A 48 0.23 -9.82 16.93
N SER A 49 1.20 -10.04 17.82
CA SER A 49 2.55 -9.46 17.73
C SER A 49 3.29 -9.93 16.48
N LEU A 50 3.24 -11.23 16.19
CA LEU A 50 3.83 -11.82 14.99
C LEU A 50 3.20 -11.25 13.72
N LYS A 51 1.88 -11.12 13.66
CA LYS A 51 1.17 -10.50 12.52
C LYS A 51 1.57 -9.03 12.34
N GLY A 52 1.70 -8.26 13.41
CA GLY A 52 2.15 -6.87 13.37
C GLY A 52 3.57 -6.74 12.82
N TRP A 53 4.49 -7.58 13.29
CA TRP A 53 5.86 -7.62 12.80
C TRP A 53 5.93 -8.08 11.34
N PHE A 54 5.21 -9.14 10.99
CA PHE A 54 5.13 -9.63 9.60
C PHE A 54 4.52 -8.59 8.65
N LYS A 55 3.50 -7.84 9.11
CA LYS A 55 2.94 -6.71 8.35
C LYS A 55 4.01 -5.70 7.94
N ARG A 56 4.88 -5.31 8.88
CA ARG A 56 5.99 -4.38 8.58
C ARG A 56 6.93 -4.92 7.52
N ILE A 57 7.27 -6.21 7.59
CA ILE A 57 8.11 -6.88 6.58
C ILE A 57 7.42 -6.81 5.20
N LEU A 58 6.14 -7.15 5.12
CA LEU A 58 5.38 -7.14 3.86
C LEU A 58 5.26 -5.73 3.27
N VAL A 59 4.91 -4.73 4.09
CA VAL A 59 4.81 -3.34 3.63
C VAL A 59 6.14 -2.84 3.09
N ASN A 60 7.24 -3.07 3.81
CA ASN A 60 8.58 -2.72 3.34
C ASN A 60 8.93 -3.44 2.03
N THR A 61 8.57 -4.71 1.89
CA THR A 61 8.80 -5.46 0.64
C THR A 61 7.98 -4.88 -0.52
N CYS A 62 6.73 -4.47 -0.28
CA CYS A 62 5.92 -3.76 -1.28
C CYS A 62 6.57 -2.43 -1.71
N ILE A 63 7.12 -1.66 -0.75
CA ILE A 63 7.84 -0.41 -1.02
C ILE A 63 9.10 -0.67 -1.86
N ASP A 64 9.88 -1.70 -1.52
CA ASP A 64 11.08 -2.08 -2.27
C ASP A 64 10.74 -2.44 -3.72
N HIS A 65 9.68 -3.22 -3.94
CA HIS A 65 9.17 -3.54 -5.29
C HIS A 65 8.71 -2.30 -6.05
N TYR A 66 7.98 -1.40 -5.39
CA TYR A 66 7.57 -0.13 -5.99
C TYR A 66 8.79 0.70 -6.43
N ARG A 67 9.82 0.83 -5.58
CA ARG A 67 11.04 1.59 -5.89
C ARG A 67 11.83 0.99 -7.04
N LYS A 68 11.97 -0.34 -7.10
CA LYS A 68 12.62 -1.05 -8.21
C LYS A 68 11.90 -0.75 -9.53
N ASN A 69 10.56 -0.86 -9.55
CA ASN A 69 9.75 -0.61 -10.75
C ASN A 69 9.78 0.88 -11.15
N ALA A 70 9.71 1.80 -10.21
CA ALA A 70 9.81 3.24 -10.48
C ALA A 70 11.18 3.62 -11.05
N SER A 71 12.28 3.03 -10.57
CA SER A 71 13.64 3.24 -11.12
C SER A 71 13.76 2.70 -12.53
N TYR A 72 13.13 1.57 -12.83
CA TYR A 72 13.13 0.98 -14.17
C TYR A 72 12.36 1.86 -15.18
N ILE A 73 11.22 2.41 -14.79
CA ILE A 73 10.41 3.32 -15.62
C ILE A 73 11.14 4.65 -15.84
N ASN A 74 11.77 5.22 -14.81
CA ASN A 74 12.56 6.46 -14.94
C ASN A 74 13.83 6.28 -15.78
N GLY A 75 14.36 5.05 -15.91
CA GLY A 75 15.49 4.71 -16.80
C GLY A 75 15.08 4.52 -18.25
N GLN A 76 13.80 4.34 -18.55
CA GLN A 76 13.26 4.06 -19.88
C GLN A 76 12.27 5.12 -20.39
N MET A 77 12.53 6.40 -20.23
CA MET A 77 11.73 7.51 -20.77
C MET A 77 10.44 7.89 -20.02
N LEU A 78 10.43 9.16 -19.65
CA LEU A 78 9.32 10.11 -19.67
C LEU A 78 8.18 9.73 -20.65
N SER A 79 7.24 8.92 -20.20
CA SER A 79 5.91 8.94 -20.74
C SER A 79 4.98 9.14 -19.56
N GLU A 80 4.42 10.34 -19.50
CA GLU A 80 3.25 10.66 -18.71
C GLU A 80 2.09 9.81 -19.25
N ASP A 81 1.96 8.60 -18.75
CA ASP A 81 0.69 7.89 -18.88
C ASP A 81 -0.28 8.49 -17.85
N THR A 82 -0.82 9.64 -18.24
CA THR A 82 -2.10 10.12 -17.74
C THR A 82 -3.17 9.20 -18.31
N GLU A 83 -3.29 7.99 -17.79
CA GLU A 83 -4.52 7.24 -17.98
C GLU A 83 -5.63 8.00 -17.27
N ASN A 84 -6.49 8.60 -18.10
CA ASN A 84 -7.77 9.17 -17.71
C ASN A 84 -8.55 8.12 -16.93
N ILE A 85 -8.65 8.33 -15.63
CA ILE A 85 -9.64 7.64 -14.81
C ILE A 85 -10.96 8.22 -15.24
N ALA A 86 -11.72 7.45 -16.03
CA ALA A 86 -13.08 7.81 -16.43
C ALA A 86 -13.89 8.11 -15.15
N ASP A 87 -14.43 9.31 -15.14
CA ASP A 87 -15.39 9.83 -14.17
C ASP A 87 -16.59 8.87 -14.12
N LYS A 88 -16.61 7.94 -13.15
CA LYS A 88 -17.77 7.10 -12.88
C LYS A 88 -18.63 7.82 -11.87
N GLN A 89 -19.79 8.21 -12.38
CA GLN A 89 -20.95 8.82 -11.73
C GLN A 89 -21.11 8.46 -10.25
N GLU A 90 -21.44 9.50 -9.49
CA GLU A 90 -21.96 9.47 -8.14
C GLU A 90 -23.14 8.48 -8.04
N THR A 91 -22.91 7.35 -7.42
CA THR A 91 -23.99 6.53 -6.88
C THR A 91 -24.02 6.71 -5.37
N GLY A 92 -25.24 6.86 -4.86
CA GLY A 92 -25.60 7.31 -3.54
C GLY A 92 -24.85 6.66 -2.37
N LEU A 93 -24.88 7.39 -1.29
CA LEU A 93 -24.31 7.18 0.04
C LEU A 93 -24.72 5.84 0.69
N ASP A 94 -24.21 4.74 0.20
CA ASP A 94 -24.20 3.48 0.93
C ASP A 94 -22.79 3.20 1.45
N VAL A 95 -22.73 2.70 2.67
CA VAL A 95 -21.49 2.28 3.33
C VAL A 95 -20.79 1.30 2.41
N LEU A 96 -19.80 1.78 1.64
CA LEU A 96 -18.97 0.94 0.78
C LEU A 96 -18.43 -0.22 1.61
N SER A 97 -18.66 -1.44 1.17
CA SER A 97 -18.09 -2.61 1.83
C SER A 97 -16.56 -2.54 1.74
N TYR A 98 -15.86 -3.15 2.70
CA TYR A 98 -14.40 -3.22 2.68
C TYR A 98 -13.86 -3.70 1.32
N LYS A 99 -14.58 -4.61 0.66
CA LYS A 99 -14.22 -5.15 -0.65
C LYS A 99 -14.24 -4.07 -1.74
N GLU A 100 -15.30 -3.25 -1.77
CA GLU A 100 -15.43 -2.14 -2.73
C GLU A 100 -14.35 -1.08 -2.54
N ILE A 101 -13.97 -0.79 -1.30
CA ILE A 101 -12.86 0.12 -1.00
C ILE A 101 -11.54 -0.44 -1.55
N ILE A 102 -11.25 -1.72 -1.34
CA ILE A 102 -10.03 -2.35 -1.86
C ILE A 102 -10.04 -2.37 -3.39
N GLU A 103 -11.16 -2.64 -4.02
CA GLU A 103 -11.29 -2.60 -5.49
C GLU A 103 -11.05 -1.18 -6.03
N ALA A 104 -11.62 -0.16 -5.39
CA ALA A 104 -11.37 1.23 -5.74
C ALA A 104 -9.88 1.62 -5.61
N ILE A 105 -9.23 1.20 -4.53
CA ILE A 105 -7.78 1.42 -4.33
C ILE A 105 -6.97 0.75 -5.44
N ARG A 106 -7.37 -0.43 -5.89
CA ARG A 106 -6.68 -1.18 -6.95
C ARG A 106 -6.78 -0.52 -8.32
N LEU A 107 -7.81 0.28 -8.57
CA LEU A 107 -7.95 1.07 -9.80
C LEU A 107 -7.02 2.29 -9.86
N LEU A 108 -6.44 2.70 -8.74
CA LEU A 108 -5.46 3.79 -8.69
C LEU A 108 -4.18 3.42 -9.42
N SER A 109 -3.50 4.42 -10.01
CA SER A 109 -2.13 4.22 -10.50
C SER A 109 -1.21 3.73 -9.38
N PRO A 110 -0.11 3.03 -9.70
CA PRO A 110 0.80 2.50 -8.67
C PRO A 110 1.29 3.57 -7.68
N ALA A 111 1.57 4.78 -8.16
CA ALA A 111 2.04 5.89 -7.32
C ALA A 111 0.97 6.37 -6.34
N TYR A 112 -0.26 6.59 -6.82
CA TYR A 112 -1.38 7.05 -5.98
C TYR A 112 -1.79 5.98 -4.98
N ARG A 113 -1.85 4.75 -5.42
CA ARG A 113 -2.17 3.57 -4.60
C ARG A 113 -1.18 3.40 -3.47
N THR A 114 0.13 3.46 -3.76
CA THR A 114 1.17 3.28 -2.74
C THR A 114 1.11 4.40 -1.71
N VAL A 115 1.04 5.67 -2.14
CA VAL A 115 0.93 6.81 -1.21
C VAL A 115 -0.34 6.72 -0.37
N PHE A 116 -1.48 6.37 -0.99
CA PHE A 116 -2.75 6.20 -0.27
C PHE A 116 -2.65 5.12 0.82
N ASN A 117 -2.12 3.94 0.48
CA ASN A 117 -1.97 2.86 1.47
C ASN A 117 -1.06 3.27 2.63
N LEU A 118 0.07 3.91 2.34
CA LEU A 118 1.03 4.34 3.36
C LEU A 118 0.45 5.43 4.26
N PHE A 119 -0.26 6.40 3.70
CA PHE A 119 -0.83 7.50 4.46
C PHE A 119 -2.09 7.09 5.23
N VAL A 120 -3.10 6.50 4.53
CA VAL A 120 -4.43 6.24 5.11
C VAL A 120 -4.47 4.95 5.93
N ILE A 121 -3.80 3.89 5.47
CA ILE A 121 -3.90 2.57 6.10
C ILE A 121 -2.75 2.33 7.08
N GLU A 122 -1.53 2.75 6.73
CA GLU A 122 -0.37 2.57 7.61
C GLU A 122 -0.15 3.76 8.56
N GLY A 123 -0.78 4.91 8.30
CA GLY A 123 -0.72 6.10 9.16
C GLY A 123 0.60 6.86 9.11
N LEU A 124 1.38 6.72 8.02
CA LEU A 124 2.64 7.43 7.85
C LEU A 124 2.42 8.89 7.47
N THR A 125 3.31 9.77 7.93
CA THR A 125 3.35 11.16 7.53
C THR A 125 3.88 11.32 6.10
N HIS A 126 3.63 12.46 5.46
CA HIS A 126 4.17 12.73 4.12
C HIS A 126 5.70 12.79 4.10
N GLU A 127 6.34 13.20 5.21
CA GLU A 127 7.78 13.19 5.39
C GLU A 127 8.34 11.76 5.38
N GLU A 128 7.71 10.86 6.14
CA GLU A 128 8.09 9.45 6.20
C GLU A 128 7.88 8.76 4.85
N ILE A 129 6.73 9.02 4.19
CA ILE A 129 6.43 8.50 2.85
C ILE A 129 7.46 9.00 1.83
N ALA A 130 7.79 10.29 1.85
CA ALA A 130 8.78 10.87 0.96
C ALA A 130 10.15 10.19 1.13
N GLY A 131 10.60 9.99 2.37
CA GLY A 131 11.83 9.27 2.67
C GLY A 131 11.80 7.81 2.23
N GLN A 132 10.69 7.12 2.48
CA GLN A 132 10.54 5.70 2.11
C GLN A 132 10.45 5.48 0.60
N LEU A 133 9.76 6.35 -0.14
CA LEU A 133 9.56 6.20 -1.59
C LEU A 133 10.66 6.89 -2.42
N GLY A 134 11.51 7.73 -1.82
CA GLY A 134 12.50 8.52 -2.55
C GLY A 134 11.88 9.62 -3.41
N ILE A 135 10.76 10.20 -2.99
CA ILE A 135 10.05 11.29 -3.68
C ILE A 135 10.04 12.56 -2.82
N SER A 136 9.64 13.69 -3.39
CA SER A 136 9.44 14.91 -2.60
C SER A 136 8.19 14.85 -1.73
N ILE A 137 8.17 15.60 -0.63
CA ILE A 137 6.96 15.76 0.22
C ILE A 137 5.79 16.32 -0.61
N GLY A 138 6.08 17.26 -1.51
CA GLY A 138 5.11 17.82 -2.45
C GLY A 138 4.51 16.76 -3.37
N SER A 139 5.33 15.85 -3.91
CA SER A 139 4.87 14.71 -4.71
C SER A 139 3.97 13.78 -3.91
N SER A 140 4.33 13.47 -2.67
CA SER A 140 3.48 12.65 -1.78
C SER A 140 2.11 13.30 -1.55
N LYS A 141 2.06 14.60 -1.24
CA LYS A 141 0.80 15.35 -1.09
C LYS A 141 -0.02 15.39 -2.39
N SER A 142 0.64 15.66 -3.52
CA SER A 142 0.00 15.69 -4.84
C SER A 142 -0.59 14.34 -5.22
N ASN A 143 0.14 13.24 -5.02
CA ASN A 143 -0.34 11.90 -5.31
C ASN A 143 -1.58 11.53 -4.48
N LEU A 144 -1.60 11.90 -3.19
CA LEU A 144 -2.77 11.68 -2.34
C LEU A 144 -3.98 12.50 -2.79
N SER A 145 -3.77 13.77 -3.22
CA SER A 145 -4.86 14.65 -3.64
C SER A 145 -5.55 14.20 -4.93
N LYS A 146 -4.87 13.43 -5.77
CA LYS A 146 -5.39 12.87 -7.03
C LYS A 146 -6.19 11.58 -6.84
N VAL A 147 -6.21 11.02 -5.62
CA VAL A 147 -7.09 9.89 -5.30
C VAL A 147 -8.54 10.37 -5.38
N PRO A 148 -9.40 9.73 -6.19
CA PRO A 148 -10.79 10.12 -6.31
C PRO A 148 -11.47 10.18 -4.94
N LYS A 149 -12.11 11.30 -4.63
CA LYS A 149 -12.84 11.51 -3.37
C LYS A 149 -14.19 10.77 -3.39
N GLY A 150 -14.20 9.55 -3.90
CA GLY A 150 -15.37 8.69 -3.92
C GLY A 150 -15.74 8.29 -2.50
N GLY A 151 -16.80 8.91 -1.95
CA GLY A 151 -17.28 8.67 -0.60
C GLY A 151 -16.79 9.70 0.40
N GLY A 152 -17.45 10.82 0.47
CA GLY A 152 -17.15 12.07 1.18
C GLY A 152 -16.90 12.03 2.69
N ARG A 153 -16.40 10.95 3.29
CA ARG A 153 -16.08 10.91 4.73
C ARG A 153 -14.70 10.31 5.07
N CYS A 154 -14.06 9.59 4.17
CA CYS A 154 -12.77 8.98 4.51
C CYS A 154 -11.63 10.00 4.57
N THR A 155 -11.69 11.04 3.72
CA THR A 155 -10.62 12.06 3.64
C THR A 155 -10.77 13.20 4.65
N ARG A 156 -11.98 13.46 5.21
CA ARG A 156 -12.18 14.52 6.20
C ARG A 156 -11.73 14.18 7.62
N ARG A 157 -11.44 12.92 7.90
CA ARG A 157 -11.00 12.47 9.23
C ARG A 157 -9.48 12.38 9.37
N PHE A 158 -8.74 12.57 8.25
CA PHE A 158 -7.30 12.37 8.17
C PHE A 158 -6.53 13.54 7.51
N CYS A 159 -7.19 14.71 7.31
CA CYS A 159 -6.51 15.97 6.98
C CYS A 159 -6.45 16.86 8.21
#